data_78a12887ecaad84f2d802d87bb613eb4
#
_entry.id   78a12887ecaad84f2d802d87bb613eb4
#
_cell.length_a   1.000
_cell.length_b   1.000
_cell.length_c   1.000
_cell.angle_alpha   90.00
_cell.angle_beta   90.00
_cell.angle_gamma   90.00
#
_symmetry.space_group_name_H-M   'P 1'
#
loop_
_entity.id
_entity.type
_entity.pdbx_description
1 polymer ?
#
loop_
_entity_poly.entity_id
_entity_poly.type
_entity_poly.pdbx_seq_one_letter_code
_entity_poly.pdbx_strand_id
1 'polypeptide(L)'
;EQNDNIEANVHYEDLGINMKAPKVLLQMPQRNNYIFYIVSIIVGIFFIVVILLWNKKSRRPVDDIKTISPYEYAGKLKIYITKLKEDIDIAPMEYNLYRRFSREEISLAEILHQCGIELKLEGADKIIFSPGAQKALVLANNSDCTILKNRELLIKNYNTMIYYNERFYITFEDEFSEAILEYRSIKPSERQ
;
A
#
# COMPACT_ATOMS: atom_id res chain seq x y z
N GLU A 1 -24.60 11.20 42.14
CA GLU A 1 -25.68 10.63 42.98
C GLU A 1 -26.43 11.77 43.63
N GLN A 2 -27.55 12.16 43.05
CA GLN A 2 -28.47 13.16 43.64
C GLN A 2 -29.70 12.41 44.09
N ASN A 3 -29.78 12.14 45.41
CA ASN A 3 -30.96 11.58 46.06
C ASN A 3 -31.93 12.75 46.28
N ASP A 4 -32.87 12.95 45.39
CA ASP A 4 -33.99 13.85 45.62
C ASP A 4 -35.01 13.14 46.49
N ASN A 5 -34.90 13.41 47.80
CA ASN A 5 -35.93 13.03 48.77
C ASN A 5 -37.12 13.99 48.63
N ILE A 6 -38.16 13.56 47.92
CA ILE A 6 -39.41 14.32 47.87
C ILE A 6 -40.21 13.93 49.13
N GLU A 7 -40.21 14.84 50.12
CA GLU A 7 -41.14 14.74 51.27
C GLU A 7 -42.45 15.42 50.91
N ALA A 8 -43.48 14.62 50.70
CA ALA A 8 -44.84 15.17 50.57
C ALA A 8 -45.46 15.26 51.95
N ASN A 9 -45.49 16.45 52.51
CA ASN A 9 -46.24 16.73 53.74
C ASN A 9 -47.68 17.08 53.38
N VAL A 10 -48.61 16.15 53.63
CA VAL A 10 -50.04 16.43 53.55
C VAL A 10 -50.55 16.79 54.95
N HIS A 11 -50.92 18.02 55.14
CA HIS A 11 -51.45 18.56 56.39
C HIS A 11 -52.98 18.46 56.38
N TYR A 12 -53.53 17.58 57.21
CA TYR A 12 -54.98 17.50 57.44
C TYR A 12 -55.31 18.24 58.76
N GLU A 13 -55.69 19.50 58.69
CA GLU A 13 -55.96 20.35 59.85
C GLU A 13 -57.29 20.06 60.58
N ASP A 14 -58.19 19.27 59.98
CA ASP A 14 -59.61 19.16 60.51
C ASP A 14 -59.91 17.93 61.33
N LEU A 15 -59.02 16.99 61.59
CA LEU A 15 -59.42 15.79 62.37
C LEU A 15 -58.46 15.40 63.51
N GLY A 16 -57.51 16.23 63.89
CA GLY A 16 -56.62 15.97 65.02
C GLY A 16 -55.80 14.67 64.96
N ILE A 17 -55.72 14.01 63.78
CA ILE A 17 -55.02 12.77 63.58
C ILE A 17 -53.72 13.06 62.83
N ASN A 18 -52.60 13.05 63.53
CA ASN A 18 -51.27 13.23 62.97
C ASN A 18 -50.79 11.90 62.42
N MET A 19 -51.20 11.54 61.18
CA MET A 19 -50.65 10.40 60.50
C MET A 19 -49.45 10.81 59.67
N LYS A 20 -48.26 10.38 60.07
CA LYS A 20 -47.06 10.44 59.20
C LYS A 20 -47.26 9.54 58.02
N ALA A 21 -47.36 10.11 56.85
CA ALA A 21 -47.40 9.37 55.61
C ALA A 21 -46.14 8.44 55.49
N PRO A 22 -46.34 7.17 55.07
CA PRO A 22 -45.22 6.26 54.90
C PRO A 22 -44.28 6.83 53.83
N LYS A 23 -42.97 6.86 54.15
CA LYS A 23 -41.94 7.24 53.17
C LYS A 23 -41.92 6.19 52.05
N VAL A 24 -42.51 6.52 50.92
CA VAL A 24 -42.40 5.69 49.73
C VAL A 24 -41.09 6.02 49.08
N LEU A 25 -40.08 5.22 49.31
CA LEU A 25 -38.83 5.24 48.59
C LEU A 25 -39.06 4.73 47.14
N LEU A 26 -39.29 5.66 46.23
CA LEU A 26 -39.24 5.35 44.80
C LEU A 26 -37.78 5.05 44.43
N GLN A 27 -37.39 3.77 44.53
CA GLN A 27 -36.17 3.27 43.94
C GLN A 27 -36.32 3.30 42.41
N MET A 28 -35.75 4.32 41.78
CA MET A 28 -35.56 4.28 40.32
C MET A 28 -34.67 3.10 39.99
N PRO A 29 -35.05 2.23 39.03
CA PRO A 29 -34.20 1.14 38.62
C PRO A 29 -32.88 1.74 38.09
N GLN A 30 -31.79 1.40 38.76
CA GLN A 30 -30.44 1.77 38.35
C GLN A 30 -30.23 1.21 36.94
N ARG A 31 -30.26 2.08 35.93
CA ARG A 31 -30.10 1.71 34.53
C ARG A 31 -28.71 1.15 34.36
N ASN A 32 -28.59 -0.17 34.24
CA ASN A 32 -27.35 -0.87 34.05
C ASN A 32 -26.70 -0.41 32.75
N ASN A 33 -25.83 0.60 32.82
CA ASN A 33 -25.10 1.10 31.66
C ASN A 33 -24.07 0.10 31.10
N TYR A 34 -23.89 -1.05 31.75
CA TYR A 34 -22.98 -2.11 31.29
C TYR A 34 -23.31 -2.61 29.88
N ILE A 35 -24.59 -2.65 29.50
CA ILE A 35 -25.00 -3.05 28.15
C ILE A 35 -24.43 -2.09 27.09
N PHE A 36 -24.46 -0.78 27.37
CA PHE A 36 -23.89 0.21 26.46
C PHE A 36 -22.36 0.07 26.30
N TYR A 37 -21.64 -0.24 27.39
CA TYR A 37 -20.19 -0.48 27.33
C TYR A 37 -19.87 -1.75 26.55
N ILE A 38 -20.59 -2.83 26.76
CA ILE A 38 -20.42 -4.10 26.03
C ILE A 38 -20.69 -3.90 24.54
N VAL A 39 -21.78 -3.23 24.16
CA VAL A 39 -22.12 -2.94 22.77
C VAL A 39 -21.05 -2.05 22.13
N SER A 40 -20.56 -1.03 22.82
CA SER A 40 -19.50 -0.14 22.33
C SER A 40 -18.20 -0.91 22.06
N ILE A 41 -17.81 -1.84 22.94
CA ILE A 41 -16.62 -2.67 22.76
C ILE A 41 -16.77 -3.59 21.54
N ILE A 42 -17.94 -4.23 21.40
CA ILE A 42 -18.21 -5.12 20.25
C ILE A 42 -18.13 -4.34 18.93
N VAL A 43 -18.74 -3.16 18.87
CA VAL A 43 -18.68 -2.28 17.69
C VAL A 43 -17.24 -1.85 17.41
N GLY A 44 -16.47 -1.49 18.43
CA GLY A 44 -15.04 -1.13 18.27
C GLY A 44 -14.21 -2.28 17.69
N ILE A 45 -14.39 -3.50 18.22
CA ILE A 45 -13.72 -4.71 17.71
C ILE A 45 -14.13 -4.98 16.26
N PHE A 46 -15.41 -4.84 15.93
CA PHE A 46 -15.91 -5.03 14.57
C PHE A 46 -15.27 -4.05 13.59
N PHE A 47 -15.14 -2.76 13.93
CA PHE A 47 -14.44 -1.78 13.10
C PHE A 47 -12.96 -2.12 12.90
N ILE A 48 -12.26 -2.56 13.96
CA ILE A 48 -10.86 -2.98 13.86
C ILE A 48 -10.73 -4.17 12.90
N VAL A 49 -11.61 -5.17 13.02
CA VAL A 49 -11.60 -6.34 12.12
C VAL A 49 -11.89 -5.94 10.67
N VAL A 50 -12.85 -5.03 10.43
CA VAL A 50 -13.14 -4.52 9.08
C VAL A 50 -11.94 -3.78 8.49
N ILE A 51 -11.26 -2.93 9.28
CA ILE A 51 -10.06 -2.23 8.84
C ILE A 51 -8.93 -3.21 8.53
N LEU A 52 -8.72 -4.24 9.37
CA LEU A 52 -7.72 -5.28 9.14
C LEU A 52 -8.03 -6.13 7.91
N LEU A 53 -9.31 -6.47 7.67
CA LEU A 53 -9.74 -7.19 6.47
C LEU A 53 -9.61 -6.33 5.21
N TRP A 54 -9.89 -5.04 5.29
CA TRP A 54 -9.70 -4.11 4.18
C TRP A 54 -8.22 -3.93 3.85
N ASN A 55 -7.37 -3.77 4.87
CA ASN A 55 -5.92 -3.71 4.70
C ASN A 55 -5.34 -5.04 4.15
N LYS A 56 -5.92 -6.19 4.56
CA LYS A 56 -5.53 -7.50 4.04
C LYS A 56 -6.02 -7.72 2.60
N LYS A 57 -7.20 -7.18 2.24
CA LYS A 57 -7.73 -7.24 0.86
C LYS A 57 -6.96 -6.33 -0.10
N SER A 58 -6.33 -5.25 0.42
CA SER A 58 -5.42 -4.40 -0.36
C SER A 58 -4.05 -5.06 -0.60
N ARG A 59 -3.68 -6.05 0.22
CA ARG A 59 -2.55 -6.93 -0.02
C ARG A 59 -3.07 -8.22 -0.67
N ARG A 60 -3.52 -8.12 -1.93
CA ARG A 60 -3.64 -9.33 -2.72
C ARG A 60 -2.24 -9.95 -2.76
N PRO A 61 -2.06 -11.23 -2.37
CA PRO A 61 -0.88 -11.93 -2.83
C PRO A 61 -0.92 -11.76 -4.35
N VAL A 62 0.16 -11.23 -4.91
CA VAL A 62 0.40 -11.33 -6.34
C VAL A 62 0.54 -12.85 -6.52
N ASP A 63 -0.58 -13.52 -6.84
CA ASP A 63 -0.50 -14.84 -7.44
C ASP A 63 0.42 -14.66 -8.63
N ASP A 64 1.47 -15.48 -8.71
CA ASP A 64 2.49 -15.51 -9.76
C ASP A 64 1.92 -15.82 -11.16
N ILE A 65 0.71 -15.36 -11.45
CA ILE A 65 0.14 -15.35 -12.80
C ILE A 65 0.78 -14.17 -13.51
N LYS A 66 1.97 -14.40 -14.07
CA LYS A 66 2.63 -13.43 -14.94
C LYS A 66 1.67 -13.04 -16.06
N THR A 67 1.28 -11.77 -16.09
CA THR A 67 0.37 -11.25 -17.09
C THR A 67 1.05 -11.33 -18.47
N ILE A 68 0.43 -12.02 -19.41
CA ILE A 68 0.95 -12.13 -20.78
C ILE A 68 0.42 -10.93 -21.57
N SER A 69 1.34 -10.06 -21.97
CA SER A 69 1.01 -8.92 -22.83
C SER A 69 0.73 -9.37 -24.28
N PRO A 70 -0.20 -8.71 -25.00
CA PRO A 70 -0.38 -8.92 -26.44
C PRO A 70 0.81 -8.42 -27.26
N TYR A 71 1.71 -7.63 -26.67
CA TYR A 71 2.87 -7.05 -27.34
C TYR A 71 4.14 -7.83 -27.03
N GLU A 72 5.19 -7.56 -27.83
CA GLU A 72 6.53 -8.17 -27.67
C GLU A 72 7.53 -7.13 -27.20
N TYR A 73 8.52 -7.57 -26.43
CA TYR A 73 9.65 -6.72 -26.05
C TYR A 73 10.47 -6.35 -27.29
N ALA A 74 10.86 -5.08 -27.39
CA ALA A 74 11.47 -4.58 -28.61
C ALA A 74 12.80 -3.85 -28.42
N GLY A 75 13.24 -3.64 -27.20
CA GLY A 75 14.43 -2.84 -26.89
C GLY A 75 15.39 -3.50 -25.92
N LYS A 76 16.31 -2.70 -25.42
CA LYS A 76 17.22 -3.06 -24.33
C LYS A 76 17.18 -2.00 -23.24
N LEU A 77 17.38 -2.44 -22.00
CA LEU A 77 17.58 -1.53 -20.86
C LEU A 77 19.06 -1.38 -20.60
N LYS A 78 19.52 -0.14 -20.48
CA LYS A 78 20.82 0.19 -19.94
C LYS A 78 20.65 0.66 -18.52
N ILE A 79 21.38 0.07 -17.59
CA ILE A 79 21.21 0.23 -16.16
C ILE A 79 22.50 0.78 -15.58
N TYR A 80 22.40 1.86 -14.84
CA TYR A 80 23.50 2.50 -14.12
C TYR A 80 23.09 2.54 -12.64
N ILE A 81 23.78 1.82 -11.80
CA ILE A 81 23.64 1.96 -10.36
C ILE A 81 24.56 3.09 -9.95
N THR A 82 23.99 4.19 -9.46
CA THR A 82 24.73 5.43 -9.19
C THR A 82 25.10 5.58 -7.72
N LYS A 83 24.38 4.87 -6.83
CA LYS A 83 24.59 4.94 -5.40
C LYS A 83 24.11 3.67 -4.72
N LEU A 84 24.89 3.16 -3.78
CA LEU A 84 24.57 1.98 -2.97
C LEU A 84 24.91 2.24 -1.52
N LYS A 85 24.25 1.52 -0.60
CA LYS A 85 24.62 1.49 0.83
C LYS A 85 26.01 0.89 1.04
N GLU A 86 26.32 -0.11 0.23
CA GLU A 86 27.64 -0.73 0.22
C GLU A 86 28.53 0.08 -0.75
N ASP A 87 29.78 0.34 -0.34
CA ASP A 87 30.74 1.07 -1.19
C ASP A 87 31.28 0.15 -2.30
N ILE A 88 30.38 -0.23 -3.20
CA ILE A 88 30.67 -1.11 -4.35
C ILE A 88 30.40 -0.31 -5.62
N ASP A 89 31.40 -0.19 -6.48
CA ASP A 89 31.24 0.38 -7.81
C ASP A 89 30.78 -0.70 -8.80
N ILE A 90 29.60 -0.51 -9.39
CA ILE A 90 29.01 -1.42 -10.35
C ILE A 90 29.08 -0.81 -11.75
N ALA A 91 29.77 -1.49 -12.65
CA ALA A 91 29.85 -1.05 -14.04
C ALA A 91 28.45 -1.00 -14.70
N PRO A 92 28.21 -0.06 -15.63
CA PRO A 92 26.96 0.01 -16.37
C PRO A 92 26.64 -1.30 -17.10
N MET A 93 25.39 -1.75 -17.01
CA MET A 93 24.92 -3.01 -17.58
C MET A 93 23.93 -2.79 -18.71
N GLU A 94 23.82 -3.75 -19.61
CA GLU A 94 22.77 -3.79 -20.63
C GLU A 94 21.99 -5.10 -20.56
N TYR A 95 20.67 -4.96 -20.46
CA TYR A 95 19.75 -6.09 -20.48
C TYR A 95 18.93 -6.10 -21.78
N ASN A 96 19.05 -7.18 -22.55
CA ASN A 96 18.44 -7.31 -23.87
C ASN A 96 17.01 -7.85 -23.76
N LEU A 97 16.02 -6.99 -23.61
CA LEU A 97 14.60 -7.36 -23.54
C LEU A 97 14.14 -8.09 -24.82
N TYR A 98 14.61 -7.68 -26.02
CA TYR A 98 14.19 -8.25 -27.30
C TYR A 98 14.57 -9.74 -27.47
N ARG A 99 15.56 -10.26 -26.74
CA ARG A 99 15.92 -11.67 -26.73
C ARG A 99 15.00 -12.51 -25.84
N ARG A 100 14.13 -11.86 -25.11
CA ARG A 100 13.15 -12.53 -24.28
C ARG A 100 11.97 -12.92 -25.16
N PHE A 101 11.86 -14.21 -25.47
CA PHE A 101 10.75 -14.77 -26.23
C PHE A 101 9.43 -14.76 -25.45
N SER A 102 9.50 -14.55 -24.16
CA SER A 102 8.33 -14.43 -23.29
C SER A 102 7.73 -13.02 -23.40
N ARG A 103 6.40 -12.96 -23.47
CA ARG A 103 5.62 -11.73 -23.34
C ARG A 103 5.20 -11.43 -21.90
N GLU A 104 5.75 -12.20 -20.98
CA GLU A 104 5.46 -12.09 -19.55
C GLU A 104 6.13 -10.86 -18.94
N GLU A 105 5.52 -10.38 -17.86
CA GLU A 105 6.11 -9.35 -17.04
C GLU A 105 7.42 -9.79 -16.42
N ILE A 106 8.33 -8.82 -16.23
CA ILE A 106 9.62 -9.04 -15.58
C ILE A 106 9.85 -7.97 -14.53
N SER A 107 10.31 -8.36 -13.35
CA SER A 107 10.67 -7.40 -12.31
C SER A 107 12.08 -6.82 -12.53
N LEU A 108 12.33 -5.62 -11.97
CA LEU A 108 13.67 -5.05 -11.98
C LEU A 108 14.66 -5.94 -11.22
N ALA A 109 14.24 -6.56 -10.12
CA ALA A 109 15.08 -7.50 -9.36
C ALA A 109 15.50 -8.69 -10.21
N GLU A 110 14.59 -9.26 -11.01
CA GLU A 110 14.91 -10.37 -11.94
C GLU A 110 15.90 -9.91 -13.02
N ILE A 111 15.74 -8.71 -13.55
CA ILE A 111 16.67 -8.12 -14.53
C ILE A 111 18.06 -7.97 -13.92
N LEU A 112 18.16 -7.40 -12.73
CA LEU A 112 19.43 -7.21 -12.02
C LEU A 112 20.12 -8.54 -11.73
N HIS A 113 19.38 -9.54 -11.26
CA HIS A 113 19.90 -10.88 -11.03
C HIS A 113 20.43 -11.52 -12.33
N GLN A 114 19.71 -11.38 -13.46
CA GLN A 114 20.17 -11.89 -14.76
C GLN A 114 21.39 -11.15 -15.30
N CYS A 115 21.62 -9.89 -14.83
CA CYS A 115 22.85 -9.15 -15.10
C CYS A 115 24.01 -9.50 -14.15
N GLY A 116 23.83 -10.46 -13.24
CA GLY A 116 24.84 -10.91 -12.30
C GLY A 116 24.93 -10.08 -11.01
N ILE A 117 23.89 -9.30 -10.71
CA ILE A 117 23.81 -8.54 -9.47
C ILE A 117 23.03 -9.33 -8.44
N GLU A 118 23.71 -9.78 -7.40
CA GLU A 118 23.12 -10.51 -6.29
C GLU A 118 22.64 -9.58 -5.14
N LEU A 119 22.88 -8.28 -5.27
CA LEU A 119 22.44 -7.29 -4.28
C LEU A 119 20.92 -7.16 -4.25
N LYS A 120 20.37 -7.27 -3.06
CA LYS A 120 18.94 -7.08 -2.84
C LYS A 120 18.64 -5.58 -2.68
N LEU A 121 18.19 -4.94 -3.77
CA LEU A 121 17.69 -3.58 -3.74
C LEU A 121 16.21 -3.60 -3.31
N GLU A 122 15.90 -2.93 -2.19
CA GLU A 122 14.56 -2.95 -1.59
C GLU A 122 13.52 -2.32 -2.52
N GLY A 123 12.46 -3.06 -2.81
CA GLY A 123 11.38 -2.62 -3.72
C GLY A 123 11.61 -2.90 -5.20
N ALA A 124 12.81 -3.36 -5.62
CA ALA A 124 13.10 -3.69 -7.01
C ALA A 124 12.23 -4.84 -7.56
N ASP A 125 11.80 -5.76 -6.72
CA ASP A 125 10.90 -6.86 -7.04
C ASP A 125 9.47 -6.41 -7.40
N LYS A 126 9.08 -5.21 -6.95
CA LYS A 126 7.76 -4.61 -7.18
C LYS A 126 7.74 -3.60 -8.34
N ILE A 127 8.90 -3.31 -8.92
CA ILE A 127 9.02 -2.51 -10.16
C ILE A 127 8.96 -3.49 -11.32
N ILE A 128 7.85 -3.44 -12.06
CA ILE A 128 7.51 -4.43 -13.08
C ILE A 128 7.59 -3.80 -14.47
N PHE A 129 8.17 -4.53 -15.41
CA PHE A 129 8.18 -4.17 -16.82
C PHE A 129 7.35 -5.15 -17.63
N SER A 130 6.58 -4.61 -18.57
CA SER A 130 5.86 -5.41 -19.57
C SER A 130 5.98 -4.76 -20.96
N PRO A 131 5.87 -5.54 -22.06
CA PRO A 131 5.90 -4.97 -23.40
C PRO A 131 4.62 -4.18 -23.68
N GLY A 132 4.77 -3.01 -24.28
CA GLY A 132 3.68 -2.11 -24.62
C GLY A 132 3.47 -1.91 -26.12
N ALA A 133 2.43 -1.16 -26.48
CA ALA A 133 2.14 -0.77 -27.84
C ALA A 133 3.30 0.05 -28.43
N GLN A 134 3.42 0.06 -29.78
CA GLN A 134 4.40 0.87 -30.51
C GLN A 134 5.85 0.66 -30.05
N LYS A 135 6.19 -0.54 -29.65
CA LYS A 135 7.53 -0.89 -29.10
C LYS A 135 7.91 -0.14 -27.84
N ALA A 136 6.95 0.44 -27.12
CA ALA A 136 7.17 1.01 -25.81
C ALA A 136 7.40 -0.08 -24.76
N LEU A 137 8.05 0.29 -23.67
CA LEU A 137 8.12 -0.50 -22.46
C LEU A 137 7.12 0.08 -21.47
N VAL A 138 6.29 -0.75 -20.86
CA VAL A 138 5.38 -0.33 -19.80
C VAL A 138 6.06 -0.58 -18.47
N LEU A 139 6.12 0.44 -17.62
CA LEU A 139 6.64 0.37 -16.25
C LEU A 139 5.48 0.52 -15.29
N ALA A 140 5.32 -0.43 -14.39
CA ALA A 140 4.43 -0.38 -13.24
C ALA A 140 5.24 -0.29 -11.96
N ASN A 141 5.06 0.80 -11.20
CA ASN A 141 5.67 0.96 -9.88
C ASN A 141 4.68 0.53 -8.79
N ASN A 142 4.82 -0.68 -8.28
CA ASN A 142 4.00 -1.19 -7.16
C ASN A 142 4.76 -1.10 -5.82
N SER A 143 5.94 -0.45 -5.82
CA SER A 143 6.82 -0.28 -4.66
C SER A 143 6.63 1.10 -4.00
N ASP A 144 7.33 1.33 -2.90
CA ASP A 144 7.49 2.66 -2.31
C ASP A 144 8.74 3.39 -2.84
N CYS A 145 9.39 2.83 -3.89
CA CYS A 145 10.48 3.50 -4.59
C CYS A 145 10.00 4.80 -5.25
N THR A 146 10.83 5.83 -5.17
CA THR A 146 10.62 7.07 -5.91
C THR A 146 11.15 6.91 -7.33
N ILE A 147 10.29 7.07 -8.34
CA ILE A 147 10.69 6.99 -9.75
C ILE A 147 10.40 8.31 -10.43
N LEU A 148 11.44 8.91 -11.02
CA LEU A 148 11.35 10.17 -11.77
C LEU A 148 11.59 9.91 -13.26
N LYS A 149 10.66 10.35 -14.10
CA LYS A 149 10.81 10.37 -15.57
C LYS A 149 10.68 11.82 -16.04
N ASN A 150 11.66 12.34 -16.75
CA ASN A 150 11.65 13.74 -17.24
C ASN A 150 11.39 14.78 -16.14
N ARG A 151 11.87 14.55 -14.92
CA ARG A 151 11.63 15.36 -13.70
C ARG A 151 10.20 15.27 -13.13
N GLU A 152 9.37 14.40 -13.66
CA GLU A 152 8.03 14.14 -13.15
C GLU A 152 8.03 12.86 -12.31
N LEU A 153 7.38 12.90 -11.16
CA LEU A 153 7.21 11.75 -10.29
C LEU A 153 6.20 10.78 -10.90
N LEU A 154 6.58 9.52 -11.06
CA LEU A 154 5.64 8.50 -11.50
C LEU A 154 4.74 8.08 -10.34
N ILE A 155 3.44 8.04 -10.64
CA ILE A 155 2.42 7.68 -9.64
C ILE A 155 2.50 6.19 -9.35
N LYS A 156 2.52 5.84 -8.06
CA LYS A 156 2.48 4.46 -7.58
C LYS A 156 1.21 3.75 -8.07
N ASN A 157 1.36 2.47 -8.42
CA ASN A 157 0.28 1.61 -8.96
C ASN A 157 -0.32 2.10 -10.28
N TYR A 158 0.42 2.92 -11.02
CA TYR A 158 0.01 3.39 -12.34
C TYR A 158 1.01 2.93 -13.41
N ASN A 159 0.48 2.47 -14.55
CA ASN A 159 1.29 2.00 -15.68
C ASN A 159 1.75 3.20 -16.52
N THR A 160 3.06 3.34 -16.66
CA THR A 160 3.66 4.44 -17.44
C THR A 160 4.37 3.86 -18.67
N MET A 161 4.10 4.45 -19.85
CA MET A 161 4.83 4.08 -21.06
C MET A 161 6.19 4.75 -21.12
N ILE A 162 7.21 3.97 -21.42
CA ILE A 162 8.59 4.39 -21.62
C ILE A 162 8.94 4.16 -23.09
N TYR A 163 9.36 5.21 -23.77
CA TYR A 163 9.77 5.16 -25.17
C TYR A 163 11.28 5.10 -25.33
N TYR A 164 11.78 4.84 -26.53
CA TYR A 164 13.22 4.81 -26.80
C TYR A 164 13.90 6.13 -26.46
N ASN A 165 15.09 6.01 -25.87
CA ASN A 165 15.95 7.09 -25.36
C ASN A 165 15.40 7.84 -24.15
N GLU A 166 14.31 7.37 -23.55
CA GLU A 166 13.87 7.91 -22.27
C GLU A 166 14.65 7.32 -21.13
N ARG A 167 14.93 8.19 -20.15
CA ARG A 167 15.62 7.86 -18.90
C ARG A 167 14.68 8.02 -17.74
N PHE A 168 14.83 7.15 -16.77
CA PHE A 168 14.14 7.27 -15.49
C PHE A 168 15.10 6.97 -14.35
N TYR A 169 14.90 7.69 -13.28
CA TYR A 169 15.72 7.66 -12.08
C TYR A 169 14.93 6.96 -11.00
N ILE A 170 15.55 6.03 -10.30
CA ILE A 170 14.93 5.26 -9.23
C ILE A 170 15.71 5.51 -7.97
N THR A 171 15.04 5.95 -6.90
CA THR A 171 15.52 5.86 -5.52
C THR A 171 14.76 4.72 -4.86
N PHE A 172 15.49 3.73 -4.36
CA PHE A 172 14.91 2.50 -3.80
C PHE A 172 14.25 2.75 -2.44
N GLU A 173 13.50 1.75 -1.92
CA GLU A 173 12.77 1.86 -0.64
C GLU A 173 13.71 2.11 0.56
N ASP A 174 15.02 1.84 0.42
CA ASP A 174 16.04 2.14 1.42
C ASP A 174 16.43 3.64 1.50
N GLU A 175 15.80 4.49 0.67
CA GLU A 175 16.00 5.95 0.57
C GLU A 175 17.45 6.38 0.28
N PHE A 176 18.35 5.43 0.01
CA PHE A 176 19.77 5.69 -0.21
C PHE A 176 20.26 5.20 -1.57
N SER A 177 19.89 3.98 -1.96
CA SER A 177 20.34 3.38 -3.21
C SER A 177 19.64 4.01 -4.40
N GLU A 178 20.39 4.29 -5.47
CA GLU A 178 19.90 4.99 -6.65
C GLU A 178 20.32 4.27 -7.93
N ALA A 179 19.43 4.23 -8.91
CA ALA A 179 19.73 3.73 -10.24
C ALA A 179 19.15 4.63 -11.34
N ILE A 180 19.82 4.65 -12.48
CA ILE A 180 19.33 5.29 -13.70
C ILE A 180 19.12 4.18 -14.73
N LEU A 181 17.92 4.12 -15.30
CA LEU A 181 17.60 3.22 -16.38
C LEU A 181 17.33 4.00 -17.65
N GLU A 182 17.82 3.49 -18.77
CA GLU A 182 17.60 4.08 -20.10
C GLU A 182 17.08 3.00 -21.05
N TYR A 183 15.90 3.21 -21.62
CA TYR A 183 15.35 2.32 -22.61
C TYR A 183 15.86 2.67 -24.00
N ARG A 184 16.51 1.73 -24.68
CA ARG A 184 17.16 1.95 -25.98
C ARG A 184 16.62 1.04 -27.06
N SER A 185 16.60 1.53 -28.29
CA SER A 185 16.39 0.70 -29.47
C SER A 185 17.61 -0.17 -29.76
N ILE A 186 17.38 -1.27 -30.43
CA ILE A 186 18.41 -2.18 -30.90
C ILE A 186 18.93 -1.67 -32.23
N LYS A 187 20.24 -1.58 -32.38
CA LYS A 187 20.87 -1.29 -33.66
C LYS A 187 20.69 -2.49 -34.61
N PRO A 188 20.55 -2.26 -35.94
CA PRO A 188 20.44 -3.35 -36.92
C PRO A 188 21.57 -4.40 -36.82
N SER A 189 22.79 -3.97 -36.49
CA SER A 189 23.96 -4.85 -36.27
C SER A 189 23.87 -5.74 -35.04
N GLU A 190 22.97 -5.46 -34.10
CA GLU A 190 22.80 -6.22 -32.83
C GLU A 190 21.66 -7.26 -32.97
N ARG A 191 20.98 -7.32 -34.12
CA ARG A 191 19.86 -8.26 -34.39
C ARG A 191 20.28 -9.60 -34.97
N GLN A 192 21.59 -9.81 -35.21
CA GLN A 192 22.15 -11.06 -35.75
C GLN A 192 22.41 -12.09 -34.65
#